data_6c737803769c434f10b8fd34d0b96fbf
#
_entry.id   6c737803769c434f10b8fd34d0b96fbf
#
_cell.length_a   1.000
_cell.length_b   1.000
_cell.length_c   1.000
_cell.angle_alpha   90.00
_cell.angle_beta   90.00
_cell.angle_gamma   90.00
#
_symmetry.space_group_name_H-M   'P 1'
#
loop_
_entity.id
_entity.type
_entity.pdbx_description
1 polymer ?
#
loop_
_entity_poly.entity_id
_entity_poly.type
_entity_poly.pdbx_seq_one_letter_code
_entity_poly.pdbx_strand_id
1 'polypeptide(L)'
;MKIVKNEKLIARNGKIGQWMSLASLVVLGLGLYISFSMPEYFAYSIVCLVIGFTMTQISIYMGNRWGRSPRADEKFDAGLKGLHSDFSIYHFSSPVSHLIIGPSGAWVLLPLHQRGKVVFQKNRWKLSNGGFLQAYMSIFGQEGLGRPDVDAETEVQTLKKFFAKKLDESAIPEIKPILVF
;
A
#
# COMPACT_ATOMS: atom_id res chain seq x y z
N MET A 1 -3.27 6.49 -24.25
CA MET A 1 -2.77 6.71 -22.88
C MET A 1 -1.28 6.39 -22.79
N LYS A 2 -0.49 7.27 -22.17
CA LYS A 2 0.93 7.04 -21.88
C LYS A 2 1.08 6.47 -20.46
N ILE A 3 1.90 5.41 -20.29
CA ILE A 3 2.15 4.78 -18.99
C ILE A 3 3.60 5.05 -18.60
N VAL A 4 3.81 5.59 -17.39
CA VAL A 4 5.12 5.88 -16.82
C VAL A 4 5.23 5.16 -15.48
N LYS A 5 6.20 4.23 -15.35
CA LYS A 5 6.42 3.43 -14.13
C LYS A 5 7.84 3.57 -13.62
N ASN A 6 7.98 3.60 -12.31
CA ASN A 6 9.29 3.49 -11.66
C ASN A 6 9.62 2.02 -11.37
N GLU A 7 9.97 1.29 -12.43
CA GLU A 7 10.28 -0.15 -12.33
C GLU A 7 11.45 -0.45 -11.39
N LYS A 8 12.45 0.44 -11.33
CA LYS A 8 13.60 0.29 -10.41
C LYS A 8 13.15 0.31 -8.96
N LEU A 9 12.24 1.22 -8.61
CA LEU A 9 11.68 1.31 -7.25
C LEU A 9 10.84 0.07 -6.92
N ILE A 10 10.01 -0.37 -7.85
CA ILE A 10 9.16 -1.56 -7.71
C ILE A 10 10.03 -2.80 -7.47
N ALA A 11 11.01 -3.05 -8.34
CA ALA A 11 11.89 -4.21 -8.24
C ALA A 11 12.72 -4.20 -6.95
N ARG A 12 13.27 -3.04 -6.57
CA ARG A 12 14.04 -2.89 -5.33
C ARG A 12 13.19 -3.21 -4.10
N ASN A 13 12.01 -2.59 -4.00
CA ASN A 13 11.14 -2.76 -2.84
C ASN A 13 10.53 -4.18 -2.77
N GLY A 14 10.24 -4.79 -3.92
CA GLY A 14 9.83 -6.19 -3.98
C GLY A 14 10.91 -7.13 -3.45
N LYS A 15 12.19 -6.92 -3.84
CA LYS A 15 13.33 -7.68 -3.30
C LYS A 15 13.51 -7.47 -1.80
N ILE A 16 13.39 -6.23 -1.31
CA ILE A 16 13.47 -5.94 0.13
C ILE A 16 12.39 -6.73 0.88
N GLY A 17 11.15 -6.75 0.38
CA GLY A 17 10.07 -7.54 0.99
C GLY A 17 10.39 -9.03 1.05
N GLN A 18 10.97 -9.61 0.00
CA GLN A 18 11.38 -11.02 -0.04
C GLN A 18 12.49 -11.32 0.98
N TRP A 19 13.54 -10.50 1.01
CA TRP A 19 14.62 -10.65 1.98
C TRP A 19 14.16 -10.48 3.43
N MET A 20 13.26 -9.53 3.68
CA MET A 20 12.64 -9.36 5.01
C MET A 20 11.84 -10.58 5.42
N SER A 21 11.16 -11.26 4.49
CA SER A 21 10.45 -12.51 4.76
C SER A 21 11.40 -13.64 5.18
N LEU A 22 12.49 -13.82 4.44
CA LEU A 22 13.48 -14.84 4.79
C LEU A 22 14.15 -14.54 6.13
N ALA A 23 14.55 -13.29 6.34
CA ALA A 23 15.18 -12.87 7.60
C ALA A 23 14.22 -13.05 8.81
N SER A 24 12.93 -12.76 8.64
CA SER A 24 11.94 -12.98 9.70
C SER A 24 11.82 -14.45 10.08
N LEU A 25 11.82 -15.37 9.10
CA LEU A 25 11.79 -16.80 9.36
C LEU A 25 13.02 -17.28 10.13
N VAL A 26 14.20 -16.78 9.79
CA VAL A 26 15.43 -17.10 10.51
C VAL A 26 15.35 -16.62 11.97
N VAL A 27 14.92 -15.37 12.19
CA VAL A 27 14.78 -14.80 13.55
C VAL A 27 13.75 -15.57 14.37
N LEU A 28 12.59 -15.91 13.79
CA LEU A 28 11.58 -16.72 14.47
C LEU A 28 12.08 -18.14 14.77
N GLY A 29 12.81 -18.76 13.83
CA GLY A 29 13.42 -20.07 14.01
C GLY A 29 14.47 -20.09 15.13
N LEU A 30 15.30 -19.04 15.22
CA LEU A 30 16.25 -18.85 16.33
C LEU A 30 15.53 -18.69 17.66
N GLY A 31 14.46 -17.89 17.72
CA GLY A 31 13.65 -17.74 18.92
C GLY A 31 13.04 -19.07 19.37
N LEU A 32 12.55 -19.86 18.43
CA LEU A 32 12.02 -21.20 18.71
C LEU A 32 13.12 -22.13 19.24
N TYR A 33 14.29 -22.14 18.59
CA TYR A 33 15.44 -22.95 19.02
C TYR A 33 15.86 -22.60 20.45
N ILE A 34 16.02 -21.32 20.78
CA ILE A 34 16.36 -20.86 22.14
C ILE A 34 15.32 -21.34 23.16
N SER A 35 14.03 -21.22 22.81
CA SER A 35 12.93 -21.61 23.70
C SER A 35 12.97 -23.08 24.09
N PHE A 36 13.37 -23.98 23.17
CA PHE A 36 13.39 -25.41 23.43
C PHE A 36 14.76 -25.96 23.94
N SER A 37 15.85 -25.40 23.40
CA SER A 37 17.19 -25.93 23.69
C SER A 37 17.89 -25.23 24.85
N MET A 38 17.47 -24.01 25.18
CA MET A 38 18.11 -23.17 26.20
C MET A 38 17.06 -22.44 27.05
N PRO A 39 16.28 -23.16 27.90
CA PRO A 39 15.17 -22.54 28.66
C PRO A 39 15.60 -21.40 29.59
N GLU A 40 16.86 -21.42 30.07
CA GLU A 40 17.46 -20.34 30.86
C GLU A 40 17.52 -19.00 30.13
N TYR A 41 17.53 -19.01 28.78
CA TYR A 41 17.55 -17.86 27.92
C TYR A 41 16.15 -17.51 27.33
N PHE A 42 15.07 -17.99 27.94
CA PHE A 42 13.70 -17.81 27.44
C PHE A 42 13.32 -16.35 27.14
N ALA A 43 13.85 -15.39 27.91
CA ALA A 43 13.61 -13.97 27.66
C ALA A 43 14.09 -13.54 26.25
N TYR A 44 15.19 -14.08 25.74
CA TYR A 44 15.68 -13.79 24.39
C TYR A 44 14.77 -14.38 23.31
N SER A 45 14.12 -15.51 23.58
CA SER A 45 13.15 -16.09 22.64
C SER A 45 11.94 -15.15 22.43
N ILE A 46 11.47 -14.47 23.49
CA ILE A 46 10.41 -13.46 23.39
C ILE A 46 10.87 -12.28 22.53
N VAL A 47 12.10 -11.79 22.72
CA VAL A 47 12.66 -10.72 21.91
C VAL A 47 12.71 -11.12 20.42
N CYS A 48 13.19 -12.32 20.12
CA CYS A 48 13.21 -12.86 18.76
C CYS A 48 11.79 -12.94 18.16
N LEU A 49 10.80 -13.36 18.96
CA LEU A 49 9.42 -13.45 18.52
C LEU A 49 8.85 -12.05 18.15
N VAL A 50 9.07 -11.04 18.99
CA VAL A 50 8.60 -9.67 18.73
C VAL A 50 9.28 -9.09 17.48
N ILE A 51 10.61 -9.24 17.36
CA ILE A 51 11.36 -8.76 16.19
C ILE A 51 10.92 -9.50 14.93
N GLY A 52 10.88 -10.83 14.96
CA GLY A 52 10.50 -11.65 13.81
C GLY A 52 9.07 -11.38 13.37
N PHE A 53 8.14 -11.22 14.33
CA PHE A 53 6.76 -10.82 14.01
C PHE A 53 6.70 -9.46 13.32
N THR A 54 7.39 -8.46 13.85
CA THR A 54 7.44 -7.10 13.26
C THR A 54 8.01 -7.13 11.84
N MET A 55 9.12 -7.87 11.65
CA MET A 55 9.70 -8.07 10.31
C MET A 55 8.74 -8.77 9.35
N THR A 56 7.96 -9.74 9.83
CA THR A 56 6.93 -10.42 9.04
C THR A 56 5.85 -9.42 8.58
N GLN A 57 5.37 -8.54 9.46
CA GLN A 57 4.37 -7.52 9.11
C GLN A 57 4.90 -6.56 8.04
N ILE A 58 6.15 -6.11 8.18
CA ILE A 58 6.80 -5.26 7.16
C ILE A 58 6.91 -6.00 5.83
N SER A 59 7.32 -7.27 5.86
CA SER A 59 7.44 -8.11 4.67
C SER A 59 6.09 -8.30 3.94
N ILE A 60 5.01 -8.56 4.69
CA ILE A 60 3.65 -8.69 4.14
C ILE A 60 3.23 -7.38 3.46
N TYR A 61 3.44 -6.23 4.13
CA TYR A 61 3.14 -4.92 3.56
C TYR A 61 3.91 -4.67 2.26
N MET A 62 5.22 -4.92 2.27
CA MET A 62 6.08 -4.76 1.10
C MET A 62 5.67 -5.72 -0.03
N GLY A 63 5.37 -6.97 0.32
CA GLY A 63 4.93 -8.00 -0.62
C GLY A 63 3.61 -7.64 -1.30
N ASN A 64 2.63 -7.18 -0.54
CA ASN A 64 1.32 -6.79 -1.07
C ASN A 64 1.41 -5.57 -2.00
N ARG A 65 2.27 -4.60 -1.66
CA ARG A 65 2.40 -3.36 -2.42
C ARG A 65 3.30 -3.49 -3.65
N TRP A 66 4.40 -4.26 -3.56
CA TRP A 66 5.48 -4.26 -4.54
C TRP A 66 5.80 -5.61 -5.17
N GLY A 67 5.44 -6.73 -4.49
CA GLY A 67 5.91 -8.05 -4.85
C GLY A 67 4.87 -8.95 -5.52
N ARG A 68 3.61 -8.87 -5.14
CA ARG A 68 2.55 -9.80 -5.62
C ARG A 68 1.87 -9.26 -6.86
N SER A 69 1.90 -10.01 -7.95
CA SER A 69 1.08 -9.76 -9.13
C SER A 69 -0.30 -10.44 -9.00
N PRO A 70 -1.42 -9.82 -9.48
CA PRO A 70 -1.46 -8.51 -10.10
C PRO A 70 -1.43 -7.38 -9.06
N ARG A 71 -0.43 -6.50 -9.18
CA ARG A 71 -0.29 -5.28 -8.36
C ARG A 71 -1.35 -4.24 -8.75
N ALA A 72 -1.51 -3.21 -7.90
CA ALA A 72 -2.43 -2.10 -8.18
C ALA A 72 -2.13 -1.41 -9.51
N ASP A 73 -0.86 -1.14 -9.82
CA ASP A 73 -0.44 -0.53 -11.08
C ASP A 73 -0.81 -1.38 -12.29
N GLU A 74 -0.66 -2.71 -12.20
CA GLU A 74 -1.04 -3.63 -13.27
C GLU A 74 -2.57 -3.68 -13.48
N LYS A 75 -3.34 -3.64 -12.39
CA LYS A 75 -4.81 -3.59 -12.44
C LYS A 75 -5.29 -2.28 -13.05
N PHE A 76 -4.69 -1.13 -12.69
CA PHE A 76 -5.00 0.16 -13.29
C PHE A 76 -4.68 0.18 -14.78
N ASP A 77 -3.52 -0.33 -15.20
CA ASP A 77 -3.17 -0.42 -16.61
C ASP A 77 -4.17 -1.27 -17.41
N ALA A 78 -4.63 -2.37 -16.81
CA ALA A 78 -5.61 -3.24 -17.46
C ALA A 78 -7.00 -2.61 -17.52
N GLY A 79 -7.45 -1.98 -16.42
CA GLY A 79 -8.76 -1.34 -16.33
C GLY A 79 -8.90 -0.05 -17.14
N LEU A 80 -7.79 0.65 -17.35
CA LEU A 80 -7.77 1.91 -18.10
C LEU A 80 -7.37 1.72 -19.57
N LYS A 81 -7.28 0.49 -20.05
CA LYS A 81 -7.10 0.21 -21.48
C LYS A 81 -8.24 0.85 -22.28
N GLY A 82 -7.89 1.66 -23.26
CA GLY A 82 -8.86 2.38 -24.09
C GLY A 82 -9.03 3.85 -23.70
N LEU A 83 -8.43 4.32 -22.63
CA LEU A 83 -8.39 5.75 -22.35
C LEU A 83 -7.61 6.48 -23.44
N HIS A 84 -8.10 7.65 -23.86
CA HIS A 84 -7.54 8.43 -24.96
C HIS A 84 -6.04 8.72 -24.78
N SER A 85 -5.33 8.98 -25.88
CA SER A 85 -3.88 9.24 -25.90
C SER A 85 -3.46 10.46 -25.08
N ASP A 86 -4.36 11.40 -24.84
CA ASP A 86 -4.12 12.65 -24.10
C ASP A 86 -3.97 12.42 -22.57
N PHE A 87 -4.28 11.22 -22.12
CA PHE A 87 -4.10 10.85 -20.71
C PHE A 87 -2.75 10.18 -20.49
N SER A 88 -2.13 10.51 -19.37
CA SER A 88 -0.89 9.88 -18.90
C SER A 88 -1.08 9.36 -17.48
N ILE A 89 -0.70 8.11 -17.23
CA ILE A 89 -0.71 7.51 -15.90
C ILE A 89 0.73 7.34 -15.40
N TYR A 90 0.94 7.72 -14.15
CA TYR A 90 2.23 7.68 -13.47
C TYR A 90 2.13 6.75 -12.26
N HIS A 91 2.90 5.66 -12.27
CA HIS A 91 2.98 4.72 -11.16
C HIS A 91 4.33 4.86 -10.45
N PHE A 92 4.28 5.25 -9.17
CA PHE A 92 5.46 5.38 -8.31
C PHE A 92 6.57 6.30 -8.87
N SER A 93 6.21 7.20 -9.77
CA SER A 93 7.11 8.17 -10.42
C SER A 93 6.77 9.63 -10.07
N SER A 94 5.82 9.80 -9.18
CA SER A 94 5.35 11.08 -8.61
C SER A 94 5.38 11.00 -7.08
N PRO A 95 5.14 12.10 -6.35
CA PRO A 95 5.03 12.08 -4.88
C PRO A 95 3.89 11.20 -4.36
N VAL A 96 2.89 10.95 -5.21
CA VAL A 96 1.76 10.07 -4.94
C VAL A 96 1.94 8.73 -5.67
N SER A 97 1.30 7.69 -5.16
CA SER A 97 1.51 6.32 -5.67
C SER A 97 1.02 6.13 -7.10
N HIS A 98 -0.16 6.64 -7.42
CA HIS A 98 -0.78 6.50 -8.73
C HIS A 98 -1.46 7.82 -9.11
N LEU A 99 -1.03 8.42 -10.22
CA LEU A 99 -1.48 9.71 -10.71
C LEU A 99 -1.90 9.59 -12.16
N ILE A 100 -3.10 10.06 -12.48
CA ILE A 100 -3.52 10.29 -13.87
C ILE A 100 -3.50 11.79 -14.14
N ILE A 101 -2.96 12.17 -15.28
CA ILE A 101 -3.01 13.55 -15.80
C ILE A 101 -3.67 13.52 -17.16
N GLY A 102 -4.62 14.42 -17.39
CA GLY A 102 -5.33 14.56 -18.65
C GLY A 102 -5.80 16.00 -18.88
N PRO A 103 -6.50 16.25 -19.98
CA PRO A 103 -6.91 17.62 -20.38
C PRO A 103 -7.78 18.33 -19.34
N SER A 104 -8.56 17.58 -18.55
CA SER A 104 -9.49 18.10 -17.55
C SER A 104 -8.97 18.12 -16.12
N GLY A 105 -7.65 17.83 -15.90
CA GLY A 105 -7.05 17.91 -14.57
C GLY A 105 -6.16 16.74 -14.21
N ALA A 106 -5.99 16.53 -12.90
CA ALA A 106 -5.19 15.48 -12.33
C ALA A 106 -6.01 14.64 -11.33
N TRP A 107 -5.84 13.34 -11.37
CA TRP A 107 -6.55 12.41 -10.48
C TRP A 107 -5.56 11.54 -9.73
N VAL A 108 -5.70 11.49 -8.41
CA VAL A 108 -4.94 10.59 -7.54
C VAL A 108 -5.75 9.34 -7.30
N LEU A 109 -5.22 8.18 -7.70
CA LEU A 109 -5.89 6.88 -7.54
C LEU A 109 -5.42 6.22 -6.25
N LEU A 110 -6.35 5.91 -5.36
CA LEU A 110 -6.09 5.16 -4.14
C LEU A 110 -6.70 3.75 -4.27
N PRO A 111 -5.86 2.71 -4.45
CA PRO A 111 -6.34 1.34 -4.48
C PRO A 111 -6.65 0.87 -3.07
N LEU A 112 -7.87 0.37 -2.88
CA LEU A 112 -8.33 -0.27 -1.66
C LEU A 112 -8.44 -1.77 -1.92
N HIS A 113 -7.68 -2.58 -1.17
CA HIS A 113 -7.55 -4.02 -1.43
C HIS A 113 -8.43 -4.88 -0.53
N GLN A 114 -9.30 -4.24 0.26
CA GLN A 114 -10.15 -4.92 1.22
C GLN A 114 -11.20 -5.76 0.51
N ARG A 115 -11.34 -7.01 0.98
CA ARG A 115 -12.39 -7.92 0.53
C ARG A 115 -13.63 -7.71 1.37
N GLY A 116 -14.80 -7.59 0.73
CA GLY A 116 -16.08 -7.48 1.40
C GLY A 116 -16.89 -6.25 0.99
N LYS A 117 -18.03 -6.08 1.62
CA LYS A 117 -18.92 -4.94 1.36
C LYS A 117 -18.46 -3.73 2.17
N VAL A 118 -17.99 -2.71 1.48
CA VAL A 118 -17.63 -1.43 2.11
C VAL A 118 -18.88 -0.58 2.29
N VAL A 119 -19.10 -0.06 3.49
CA VAL A 119 -20.25 0.79 3.84
C VAL A 119 -19.74 2.04 4.54
N PHE A 120 -20.19 3.20 4.07
CA PHE A 120 -19.95 4.47 4.74
C PHE A 120 -21.17 4.83 5.60
N GLN A 121 -21.02 4.79 6.92
CA GLN A 121 -22.08 5.10 7.88
C GLN A 121 -21.55 5.92 9.06
N LYS A 122 -22.34 6.89 9.52
CA LYS A 122 -21.99 7.74 10.67
C LYS A 122 -20.59 8.36 10.54
N ASN A 123 -20.27 8.86 9.36
CA ASN A 123 -18.97 9.46 9.03
C ASN A 123 -17.76 8.51 9.22
N ARG A 124 -17.97 7.21 9.06
CA ARG A 124 -16.94 6.17 9.16
C ARG A 124 -17.09 5.13 8.07
N TRP A 125 -15.97 4.72 7.53
CA TRP A 125 -15.87 3.60 6.63
C TRP A 125 -15.86 2.29 7.41
N LYS A 126 -16.69 1.32 7.02
CA LYS A 126 -16.79 0.01 7.65
C LYS A 126 -16.82 -1.08 6.61
N LEU A 127 -16.17 -2.21 6.91
CA LEU A 127 -16.38 -3.45 6.21
C LEU A 127 -17.60 -4.15 6.82
N SER A 128 -18.61 -4.38 6.00
CA SER A 128 -19.83 -5.14 6.38
C SER A 128 -19.68 -6.58 5.92
N ASN A 129 -20.17 -7.54 6.71
CA ASN A 129 -20.12 -8.99 6.47
C ASN A 129 -18.80 -9.69 6.79
N GLY A 130 -18.02 -9.19 7.75
CA GLY A 130 -16.88 -9.91 8.28
C GLY A 130 -17.23 -10.68 9.57
N GLY A 131 -17.11 -12.00 9.54
CA GLY A 131 -17.13 -12.82 10.75
C GLY A 131 -15.88 -12.61 11.62
N PHE A 132 -15.74 -13.41 12.71
CA PHE A 132 -14.59 -13.37 13.62
C PHE A 132 -13.22 -13.41 12.89
N LEU A 133 -13.10 -14.19 11.83
CA LEU A 133 -11.89 -14.28 11.02
C LEU A 133 -11.53 -12.93 10.36
N GLN A 134 -12.52 -12.15 9.89
CA GLN A 134 -12.26 -10.84 9.29
C GLN A 134 -11.88 -9.80 10.35
N ALA A 135 -12.45 -9.86 11.56
CA ALA A 135 -12.03 -9.02 12.68
C ALA A 135 -10.56 -9.30 13.05
N TYR A 136 -10.18 -10.57 13.10
CA TYR A 136 -8.80 -11.01 13.32
C TYR A 136 -7.87 -10.50 12.19
N MET A 137 -8.24 -10.69 10.94
CA MET A 137 -7.48 -10.24 9.77
C MET A 137 -7.39 -8.72 9.67
N SER A 138 -8.37 -7.98 10.15
CA SER A 138 -8.29 -6.50 10.18
C SER A 138 -7.28 -5.96 11.18
N ILE A 139 -7.02 -6.72 12.26
CA ILE A 139 -6.03 -6.36 13.29
C ILE A 139 -4.63 -6.83 12.91
N PHE A 140 -4.50 -8.07 12.47
CA PHE A 140 -3.21 -8.73 12.25
C PHE A 140 -2.80 -8.83 10.77
N GLY A 141 -3.75 -8.83 9.84
CA GLY A 141 -3.53 -9.03 8.41
C GLY A 141 -3.40 -7.75 7.57
N GLN A 142 -3.38 -6.57 8.17
CA GLN A 142 -3.37 -5.27 7.47
C GLN A 142 -4.56 -5.07 6.50
N GLU A 143 -5.66 -5.79 6.71
CA GLU A 143 -6.89 -5.65 5.91
C GLU A 143 -7.85 -4.59 6.48
N GLY A 144 -7.42 -3.80 7.42
CA GLY A 144 -8.19 -2.67 7.95
C GLY A 144 -8.44 -1.62 6.86
N LEU A 145 -9.69 -1.15 6.76
CA LEU A 145 -10.06 -0.13 5.76
C LEU A 145 -9.44 1.24 6.07
N GLY A 146 -9.02 1.47 7.31
CA GLY A 146 -8.46 2.75 7.73
C GLY A 146 -9.45 3.90 7.56
N ARG A 147 -8.94 5.04 7.12
CA ARG A 147 -9.70 6.25 6.78
C ARG A 147 -9.37 6.68 5.36
N PRO A 148 -9.98 6.04 4.33
CA PRO A 148 -9.69 6.34 2.94
C PRO A 148 -9.95 7.80 2.55
N ASP A 149 -10.87 8.45 3.24
CA ASP A 149 -11.16 9.88 3.09
C ASP A 149 -9.96 10.76 3.49
N VAL A 150 -9.34 10.48 4.63
CA VAL A 150 -8.16 11.21 5.13
C VAL A 150 -6.92 10.89 4.29
N ASP A 151 -6.75 9.63 3.92
CA ASP A 151 -5.63 9.20 3.07
C ASP A 151 -5.71 9.87 1.71
N ALA A 152 -6.91 9.95 1.12
CA ALA A 152 -7.17 10.63 -0.14
C ALA A 152 -6.83 12.13 -0.07
N GLU A 153 -7.28 12.80 0.99
CA GLU A 153 -6.97 14.22 1.20
C GLU A 153 -5.47 14.45 1.37
N THR A 154 -4.80 13.59 2.13
CA THR A 154 -3.34 13.65 2.35
C THR A 154 -2.55 13.52 1.05
N GLU A 155 -2.94 12.59 0.18
CA GLU A 155 -2.33 12.42 -1.14
C GLU A 155 -2.56 13.65 -2.02
N VAL A 156 -3.79 14.20 -2.04
CA VAL A 156 -4.13 15.43 -2.79
C VAL A 156 -3.27 16.59 -2.30
N GLN A 157 -3.16 16.81 -0.99
CA GLN A 157 -2.35 17.88 -0.42
C GLN A 157 -0.85 17.70 -0.74
N THR A 158 -0.38 16.48 -0.73
CA THR A 158 1.01 16.14 -1.10
C THR A 158 1.29 16.53 -2.56
N LEU A 159 0.37 16.22 -3.45
CA LEU A 159 0.50 16.56 -4.88
C LEU A 159 0.36 18.07 -5.11
N LYS A 160 -0.56 18.75 -4.42
CA LYS A 160 -0.69 20.22 -4.46
C LYS A 160 0.61 20.91 -4.04
N LYS A 161 1.19 20.49 -2.92
CA LYS A 161 2.49 21.01 -2.45
C LYS A 161 3.63 20.77 -3.45
N PHE A 162 3.61 19.65 -4.14
CA PHE A 162 4.59 19.37 -5.18
C PHE A 162 4.42 20.28 -6.39
N PHE A 163 3.19 20.47 -6.88
CA PHE A 163 2.93 21.37 -8.01
C PHE A 163 3.23 22.81 -7.66
N ALA A 164 2.86 23.30 -6.49
CA ALA A 164 3.15 24.67 -6.02
C ALA A 164 4.66 25.01 -5.95
N LYS A 165 5.53 23.98 -5.86
CA LYS A 165 6.99 24.17 -5.92
C LYS A 165 7.54 24.22 -7.35
N LYS A 166 6.76 23.82 -8.35
CA LYS A 166 7.21 23.59 -9.72
C LYS A 166 6.47 24.42 -10.77
N LEU A 167 5.26 24.86 -10.44
CA LEU A 167 4.35 25.56 -11.34
C LEU A 167 3.87 26.84 -10.68
N ASP A 168 3.52 27.82 -11.51
CA ASP A 168 2.81 29.00 -11.07
C ASP A 168 1.39 28.61 -10.59
N GLU A 169 0.85 29.34 -9.63
CA GLU A 169 -0.43 29.03 -8.99
C GLU A 169 -1.59 28.90 -9.99
N SER A 170 -1.58 29.72 -11.04
CA SER A 170 -2.56 29.67 -12.14
C SER A 170 -2.47 28.45 -13.05
N ALA A 171 -1.32 27.75 -13.03
CA ALA A 171 -1.07 26.58 -13.86
C ALA A 171 -1.30 25.25 -13.11
N ILE A 172 -1.65 25.29 -11.83
CA ILE A 172 -1.92 24.09 -11.04
C ILE A 172 -3.27 23.51 -11.49
N PRO A 173 -3.31 22.26 -12.00
CA PRO A 173 -4.56 21.64 -12.41
C PRO A 173 -5.46 21.33 -11.20
N GLU A 174 -6.77 21.22 -11.45
CA GLU A 174 -7.69 20.68 -10.44
C GLU A 174 -7.30 19.26 -10.10
N ILE A 175 -7.11 18.96 -8.80
CA ILE A 175 -6.71 17.64 -8.32
C ILE A 175 -7.88 16.98 -7.60
N LYS A 176 -8.27 15.80 -8.09
CA LYS A 176 -9.38 15.01 -7.53
C LYS A 176 -8.89 13.63 -7.05
N PRO A 177 -9.27 13.18 -5.87
CA PRO A 177 -9.00 11.80 -5.44
C PRO A 177 -10.04 10.83 -6.01
N ILE A 178 -9.62 9.62 -6.34
CA ILE A 178 -10.48 8.51 -6.74
C ILE A 178 -10.15 7.30 -5.87
N LEU A 179 -11.14 6.84 -5.10
CA LEU A 179 -11.04 5.59 -4.35
C LEU A 179 -11.44 4.43 -5.27
N VAL A 180 -10.57 3.44 -5.40
CA VAL A 180 -10.79 2.27 -6.26
C VAL A 180 -10.85 1.02 -5.39
N PHE A 181 -12.02 0.36 -5.39
CA PHE A 181 -12.31 -0.84 -4.61
C PHE A 181 -12.22 -2.11 -5.46
#